data_6af08b94ed5c58ebae126817715ff9fc
#
_entry.id   6af08b94ed5c58ebae126817715ff9fc
#
_cell.length_a   1.000
_cell.length_b   1.000
_cell.length_c   1.000
_cell.angle_alpha   90.00
_cell.angle_beta   90.00
_cell.angle_gamma   90.00
#
_symmetry.space_group_name_H-M   'P 1'
#
loop_
_entity.id
_entity.type
_entity.pdbx_description
1 polymer ?
#
loop_
_entity_poly.entity_id
_entity_poly.type
_entity_poly.pdbx_seq_one_letter_code
_entity_poly.pdbx_strand_id
1 'polypeptide(L)'
;MMAIRMKDIAQELGLSVVTISKVLRNHPDIAEETRERVMKRVRELDYQPNLLARSLVTGRSYLIGLVVPSLLHPFFAEIAKNISAAVGAQGYSILLSSSEEEPLLEAREIQQLTARRLDALVIATTGADRSIFDRLVTNRTPFVLIDREIPGLSANFVGIDDEAAGRVATEHLIQLGRRRIAHIRGRENSTGVRRFEGYRKALEKAGLEFCEDLVIPRSNVDVDSTRMGEEAMHLLLKRKPLPDALFAYNDPLAIGAMNAIFEAGLRIPQDIAVIGCGNLHYDALLRVPLSSMDQRSAQIGERTAEVLLRMIGSRKEQQTVNVILEPTLVVRESTSGS
;
A
#
# COMPACT_ATOMS: atom_id res chain seq x y z
N MET A 1 -33.81 -25.87 -4.67
CA MET A 1 -33.22 -26.31 -5.96
C MET A 1 -31.86 -26.92 -5.68
N MET A 2 -31.54 -28.09 -6.20
CA MET A 2 -30.16 -28.63 -6.12
C MET A 2 -29.23 -27.75 -6.96
N ALA A 3 -28.06 -27.42 -6.41
CA ALA A 3 -27.05 -26.67 -7.16
C ALA A 3 -26.55 -27.52 -8.35
N ILE A 4 -26.58 -26.95 -9.53
CA ILE A 4 -26.10 -27.59 -10.76
C ILE A 4 -24.59 -27.86 -10.63
N ARG A 5 -24.17 -29.06 -11.02
CA ARG A 5 -22.76 -29.45 -10.93
C ARG A 5 -22.15 -29.60 -12.33
N MET A 6 -20.86 -29.47 -12.43
CA MET A 6 -20.10 -29.67 -13.68
C MET A 6 -20.44 -31.04 -14.34
N LYS A 7 -20.71 -32.06 -13.52
CA LYS A 7 -21.08 -33.39 -13.97
C LYS A 7 -22.43 -33.38 -14.73
N ASP A 8 -23.35 -32.55 -14.28
CA ASP A 8 -24.70 -32.48 -14.87
C ASP A 8 -24.60 -31.85 -16.28
N ILE A 9 -23.79 -30.79 -16.46
CA ILE A 9 -23.49 -30.17 -17.75
C ILE A 9 -22.79 -31.17 -18.70
N ALA A 10 -21.82 -31.91 -18.16
CA ALA A 10 -21.08 -32.90 -18.92
C ALA A 10 -22.01 -33.99 -19.48
N GLN A 11 -22.94 -34.48 -18.66
CA GLN A 11 -23.94 -35.48 -19.05
C GLN A 11 -24.89 -34.98 -20.14
N GLU A 12 -25.40 -33.75 -19.98
CA GLU A 12 -26.33 -33.15 -20.98
C GLU A 12 -25.66 -32.90 -22.32
N LEU A 13 -24.39 -32.52 -22.34
CA LEU A 13 -23.68 -32.24 -23.61
C LEU A 13 -22.98 -33.47 -24.22
N GLY A 14 -23.02 -34.63 -23.54
CA GLY A 14 -22.33 -35.84 -23.98
C GLY A 14 -20.80 -35.70 -23.93
N LEU A 15 -20.29 -34.88 -23.01
CA LEU A 15 -18.87 -34.59 -22.86
C LEU A 15 -18.31 -35.14 -21.54
N SER A 16 -16.98 -35.24 -21.44
CA SER A 16 -16.34 -35.58 -20.17
C SER A 16 -16.32 -34.37 -19.22
N VAL A 17 -16.34 -34.58 -17.89
CA VAL A 17 -16.17 -33.55 -16.89
C VAL A 17 -14.81 -32.83 -17.08
N VAL A 18 -13.80 -33.55 -17.57
CA VAL A 18 -12.48 -32.99 -17.88
C VAL A 18 -12.58 -32.00 -19.04
N THR A 19 -13.38 -32.30 -20.08
CA THR A 19 -13.61 -31.39 -21.20
C THR A 19 -14.31 -30.13 -20.74
N ILE A 20 -15.37 -30.22 -19.94
CA ILE A 20 -16.05 -29.04 -19.37
C ILE A 20 -15.05 -28.21 -18.54
N SER A 21 -14.26 -28.85 -17.69
CA SER A 21 -13.24 -28.16 -16.87
C SER A 21 -12.18 -27.46 -17.72
N LYS A 22 -11.76 -28.05 -18.86
CA LYS A 22 -10.82 -27.45 -19.80
C LYS A 22 -11.43 -26.21 -20.48
N VAL A 23 -12.69 -26.29 -20.89
CA VAL A 23 -13.43 -25.15 -21.49
C VAL A 23 -13.51 -23.99 -20.51
N LEU A 24 -13.94 -24.25 -19.27
CA LEU A 24 -14.06 -23.22 -18.22
C LEU A 24 -12.72 -22.55 -17.88
N ARG A 25 -11.60 -23.21 -18.15
CA ARG A 25 -10.23 -22.68 -17.98
C ARG A 25 -9.63 -22.08 -19.25
N ASN A 26 -10.41 -21.96 -20.30
CA ASN A 26 -9.98 -21.48 -21.61
C ASN A 26 -8.75 -22.21 -22.19
N HIS A 27 -8.70 -23.52 -21.98
CA HIS A 27 -7.55 -24.33 -22.41
C HIS A 27 -7.46 -24.37 -23.96
N PRO A 28 -6.25 -24.23 -24.57
CA PRO A 28 -6.09 -24.06 -26.01
C PRO A 28 -6.42 -25.31 -26.84
N ASP A 29 -6.38 -26.51 -26.26
CA ASP A 29 -6.65 -27.78 -26.96
C ASP A 29 -8.15 -28.09 -27.16
N ILE A 30 -9.05 -27.17 -26.80
CA ILE A 30 -10.49 -27.37 -27.02
C ILE A 30 -10.90 -26.63 -28.28
N ALA A 31 -11.56 -27.39 -29.20
CA ALA A 31 -12.11 -26.84 -30.42
C ALA A 31 -13.15 -25.76 -30.10
N GLU A 32 -13.16 -24.66 -30.89
CA GLU A 32 -14.02 -23.49 -30.65
C GLU A 32 -15.51 -23.87 -30.63
N GLU A 33 -15.99 -24.75 -31.52
CA GLU A 33 -17.34 -25.25 -31.51
C GLU A 33 -17.73 -25.91 -30.16
N THR A 34 -16.84 -26.71 -29.59
CA THR A 34 -17.07 -27.34 -28.28
C THR A 34 -17.09 -26.29 -27.18
N ARG A 35 -16.21 -25.29 -27.26
CA ARG A 35 -16.15 -24.19 -26.32
C ARG A 35 -17.46 -23.41 -26.33
N GLU A 36 -17.96 -23.01 -27.51
CA GLU A 36 -19.20 -22.25 -27.64
C GLU A 36 -20.39 -23.02 -27.08
N ARG A 37 -20.53 -24.32 -27.41
CA ARG A 37 -21.61 -25.19 -26.90
C ARG A 37 -21.59 -25.26 -25.35
N VAL A 38 -20.45 -25.47 -24.77
CA VAL A 38 -20.32 -25.53 -23.31
C VAL A 38 -20.59 -24.19 -22.66
N MET A 39 -20.02 -23.09 -23.16
CA MET A 39 -20.20 -21.76 -22.60
C MET A 39 -21.64 -21.26 -22.75
N LYS A 40 -22.35 -21.64 -23.84
CA LYS A 40 -23.79 -21.39 -23.98
C LYS A 40 -24.56 -22.09 -22.86
N ARG A 41 -24.30 -23.38 -22.63
CA ARG A 41 -25.01 -24.16 -21.60
C ARG A 41 -24.70 -23.67 -20.19
N VAL A 42 -23.46 -23.27 -19.91
CA VAL A 42 -23.02 -22.65 -18.65
C VAL A 42 -23.86 -21.38 -18.37
N ARG A 43 -24.03 -20.50 -19.37
CA ARG A 43 -24.87 -19.29 -19.25
C ARG A 43 -26.36 -19.61 -19.04
N GLU A 44 -26.92 -20.54 -19.81
CA GLU A 44 -28.32 -20.93 -19.70
C GLU A 44 -28.68 -21.50 -18.32
N LEU A 45 -27.76 -22.20 -17.70
CA LEU A 45 -27.93 -22.82 -16.39
C LEU A 45 -27.47 -21.92 -15.22
N ASP A 46 -26.98 -20.72 -15.50
CA ASP A 46 -26.32 -19.85 -14.52
C ASP A 46 -25.29 -20.62 -13.65
N TYR A 47 -24.54 -21.51 -14.31
CA TYR A 47 -23.59 -22.37 -13.60
C TYR A 47 -22.37 -21.58 -13.14
N GLN A 48 -22.14 -21.60 -11.85
CA GLN A 48 -20.93 -21.03 -11.25
C GLN A 48 -19.98 -22.15 -10.82
N PRO A 49 -18.71 -22.12 -11.28
CA PRO A 49 -17.71 -23.10 -10.84
C PRO A 49 -17.51 -23.05 -9.34
N ASN A 50 -17.56 -24.21 -8.70
CA ASN A 50 -17.24 -24.30 -7.27
C ASN A 50 -15.74 -24.12 -7.06
N LEU A 51 -15.36 -22.93 -6.54
CA LEU A 51 -13.96 -22.57 -6.30
C LEU A 51 -13.31 -23.44 -5.23
N LEU A 52 -14.08 -23.93 -4.24
CA LEU A 52 -13.56 -24.86 -3.22
C LEU A 52 -13.21 -26.21 -3.85
N ALA A 53 -14.07 -26.73 -4.74
CA ALA A 53 -13.76 -27.97 -5.47
C ALA A 53 -12.53 -27.78 -6.38
N ARG A 54 -12.41 -26.62 -7.02
CA ARG A 54 -11.23 -26.26 -7.84
C ARG A 54 -9.96 -26.25 -6.98
N SER A 55 -10.00 -25.64 -5.79
CA SER A 55 -8.84 -25.55 -4.89
C SER A 55 -8.36 -26.92 -4.43
N LEU A 56 -9.27 -27.86 -4.14
CA LEU A 56 -8.94 -29.22 -3.77
C LEU A 56 -8.20 -29.99 -4.90
N VAL A 57 -8.59 -29.75 -6.16
CA VAL A 57 -7.96 -30.41 -7.31
C VAL A 57 -6.64 -29.77 -7.70
N THR A 58 -6.54 -28.43 -7.63
CA THR A 58 -5.36 -27.68 -8.07
C THR A 58 -4.32 -27.50 -6.97
N GLY A 59 -4.69 -27.67 -5.71
CA GLY A 59 -3.88 -27.33 -4.53
C GLY A 59 -3.71 -25.81 -4.35
N ARG A 60 -4.54 -24.98 -5.04
CA ARG A 60 -4.51 -23.50 -5.00
C ARG A 60 -5.86 -22.93 -4.68
N SER A 61 -5.89 -21.92 -3.80
CA SER A 61 -7.11 -21.20 -3.43
C SER A 61 -7.51 -20.12 -4.45
N TYR A 62 -6.56 -19.62 -5.22
CA TYR A 62 -6.68 -18.44 -6.08
C TYR A 62 -7.06 -17.17 -5.30
N LEU A 63 -6.66 -17.13 -4.03
CA LEU A 63 -6.86 -16.00 -3.14
C LEU A 63 -5.53 -15.48 -2.65
N ILE A 64 -5.41 -14.16 -2.60
CA ILE A 64 -4.28 -13.43 -2.02
C ILE A 64 -4.82 -12.58 -0.89
N GLY A 65 -4.20 -12.63 0.29
CA GLY A 65 -4.53 -11.75 1.41
C GLY A 65 -3.75 -10.44 1.30
N LEU A 66 -4.39 -9.32 1.60
CA LEU A 66 -3.73 -8.03 1.72
C LEU A 66 -4.10 -7.40 3.06
N VAL A 67 -3.10 -7.25 3.93
CA VAL A 67 -3.23 -6.61 5.24
C VAL A 67 -2.59 -5.23 5.17
N VAL A 68 -3.37 -4.19 5.47
CA VAL A 68 -2.94 -2.79 5.42
C VAL A 68 -3.29 -2.06 6.72
N PRO A 69 -2.63 -0.96 7.07
CA PRO A 69 -2.93 -0.19 8.27
C PRO A 69 -4.34 0.39 8.27
N SER A 70 -4.82 0.87 7.13
CA SER A 70 -6.17 1.43 7.00
C SER A 70 -6.70 1.24 5.57
N LEU A 71 -7.95 0.77 5.47
CA LEU A 71 -8.66 0.66 4.19
C LEU A 71 -9.10 2.01 3.65
N LEU A 72 -9.18 3.02 4.50
CA LEU A 72 -9.59 4.37 4.13
C LEU A 72 -8.40 5.23 3.66
N HIS A 73 -7.16 4.78 3.89
CA HIS A 73 -5.99 5.54 3.44
C HIS A 73 -5.77 5.36 1.93
N PRO A 74 -5.85 6.45 1.12
CA PRO A 74 -5.87 6.36 -0.35
C PRO A 74 -4.63 5.69 -0.95
N PHE A 75 -3.45 5.83 -0.33
CA PHE A 75 -2.22 5.18 -0.74
C PHE A 75 -2.38 3.65 -0.80
N PHE A 76 -2.90 3.03 0.27
CA PHE A 76 -3.12 1.58 0.30
C PHE A 76 -4.26 1.14 -0.61
N ALA A 77 -5.29 1.97 -0.78
CA ALA A 77 -6.39 1.70 -1.70
C ALA A 77 -5.91 1.66 -3.17
N GLU A 78 -5.00 2.57 -3.55
CA GLU A 78 -4.41 2.57 -4.88
C GLU A 78 -3.50 1.36 -5.12
N ILE A 79 -2.65 1.00 -4.15
CA ILE A 79 -1.86 -0.23 -4.20
C ILE A 79 -2.77 -1.46 -4.37
N ALA A 80 -3.81 -1.59 -3.55
CA ALA A 80 -4.77 -2.70 -3.62
C ALA A 80 -5.44 -2.80 -5.00
N LYS A 81 -5.85 -1.67 -5.58
CA LYS A 81 -6.44 -1.58 -6.92
C LYS A 81 -5.48 -2.14 -7.98
N ASN A 82 -4.22 -1.71 -7.95
CA ASN A 82 -3.24 -2.13 -8.96
C ASN A 82 -2.81 -3.60 -8.79
N ILE A 83 -2.65 -4.08 -7.55
CA ILE A 83 -2.44 -5.51 -7.30
C ILE A 83 -3.64 -6.31 -7.84
N SER A 84 -4.87 -5.90 -7.48
CA SER A 84 -6.10 -6.60 -7.90
C SER A 84 -6.22 -6.70 -9.42
N ALA A 85 -5.94 -5.63 -10.14
CA ALA A 85 -5.97 -5.63 -11.60
C ALA A 85 -4.94 -6.62 -12.19
N ALA A 86 -3.72 -6.59 -11.69
CA ALA A 86 -2.63 -7.42 -12.20
C ALA A 86 -2.84 -8.92 -11.90
N VAL A 87 -3.21 -9.27 -10.66
CA VAL A 87 -3.42 -10.68 -10.29
C VAL A 87 -4.76 -11.22 -10.80
N GLY A 88 -5.77 -10.35 -10.99
CA GLY A 88 -7.09 -10.69 -11.55
C GLY A 88 -6.97 -11.27 -12.95
N ALA A 89 -6.05 -10.77 -13.78
CA ALA A 89 -5.75 -11.30 -15.10
C ALA A 89 -5.28 -12.79 -15.07
N GLN A 90 -4.78 -13.25 -13.92
CA GLN A 90 -4.36 -14.63 -13.67
C GLN A 90 -5.42 -15.45 -12.89
N GLY A 91 -6.60 -14.88 -12.68
CA GLY A 91 -7.73 -15.52 -12.00
C GLY A 91 -7.64 -15.52 -10.47
N TYR A 92 -6.81 -14.66 -9.89
CA TYR A 92 -6.74 -14.45 -8.44
C TYR A 92 -7.71 -13.35 -7.98
N SER A 93 -8.19 -13.49 -6.76
CA SER A 93 -8.95 -12.46 -6.05
C SER A 93 -8.21 -12.03 -4.78
N ILE A 94 -8.44 -10.80 -4.34
CA ILE A 94 -7.82 -10.27 -3.11
C ILE A 94 -8.84 -10.30 -1.97
N LEU A 95 -8.40 -10.73 -0.78
CA LEU A 95 -9.08 -10.53 0.49
C LEU A 95 -8.36 -9.41 1.25
N LEU A 96 -9.08 -8.31 1.50
CA LEU A 96 -8.56 -7.14 2.20
C LEU A 96 -8.87 -7.25 3.70
N SER A 97 -7.88 -6.89 4.53
CA SER A 97 -8.03 -6.72 5.97
C SER A 97 -7.32 -5.44 6.42
N SER A 98 -7.87 -4.79 7.45
CA SER A 98 -7.26 -3.64 8.10
C SER A 98 -6.66 -4.02 9.45
N SER A 99 -5.45 -3.55 9.75
CA SER A 99 -4.81 -3.74 11.05
C SER A 99 -5.03 -2.54 12.00
N GLU A 100 -5.61 -1.45 11.51
CA GLU A 100 -5.84 -0.19 12.25
C GLU A 100 -4.58 0.29 13.00
N GLU A 101 -3.40 -0.01 12.45
CA GLU A 101 -2.09 0.18 13.08
C GLU A 101 -1.90 -0.51 14.45
N GLU A 102 -2.77 -1.46 14.78
CA GLU A 102 -2.75 -2.22 16.03
C GLU A 102 -2.03 -3.57 15.82
N PRO A 103 -0.88 -3.82 16.51
CA PRO A 103 -0.10 -5.05 16.31
C PRO A 103 -0.86 -6.34 16.60
N LEU A 104 -1.72 -6.33 17.62
CA LEU A 104 -2.52 -7.51 17.98
C LEU A 104 -3.59 -7.80 16.91
N LEU A 105 -4.17 -6.75 16.32
CA LEU A 105 -5.13 -6.90 15.24
C LEU A 105 -4.43 -7.38 13.96
N GLU A 106 -3.25 -6.83 13.62
CA GLU A 106 -2.43 -7.33 12.51
C GLU A 106 -2.17 -8.83 12.64
N ALA A 107 -1.72 -9.23 13.84
CA ALA A 107 -1.45 -10.62 14.15
C ALA A 107 -2.65 -11.53 13.90
N ARG A 108 -3.81 -11.12 14.40
CA ARG A 108 -5.08 -11.83 14.24
C ARG A 108 -5.50 -11.93 12.78
N GLU A 109 -5.43 -10.84 12.03
CA GLU A 109 -5.82 -10.80 10.62
C GLU A 109 -4.90 -11.70 9.77
N ILE A 110 -3.59 -11.65 9.99
CA ILE A 110 -2.64 -12.56 9.31
C ILE A 110 -2.97 -14.01 9.64
N GLN A 111 -3.27 -14.34 10.90
CA GLN A 111 -3.62 -15.70 11.31
C GLN A 111 -4.92 -16.18 10.64
N GLN A 112 -5.95 -15.32 10.60
CA GLN A 112 -7.23 -15.66 9.97
C GLN A 112 -7.09 -15.90 8.47
N LEU A 113 -6.32 -15.05 7.80
CA LEU A 113 -6.03 -15.20 6.36
C LEU A 113 -5.23 -16.48 6.09
N THR A 114 -4.22 -16.77 6.90
CA THR A 114 -3.43 -18.01 6.79
C THR A 114 -4.28 -19.27 7.00
N ALA A 115 -5.21 -19.25 7.96
CA ALA A 115 -6.14 -20.36 8.20
C ALA A 115 -7.06 -20.66 7.00
N ARG A 116 -7.32 -19.68 6.14
CA ARG A 116 -8.07 -19.83 4.88
C ARG A 116 -7.24 -20.45 3.74
N ARG A 117 -5.98 -20.80 3.98
CA ARG A 117 -5.05 -21.38 3.00
C ARG A 117 -4.91 -20.53 1.75
N LEU A 118 -4.71 -19.23 1.91
CA LEU A 118 -4.42 -18.34 0.79
C LEU A 118 -3.11 -18.73 0.11
N ASP A 119 -3.00 -18.45 -1.19
CA ASP A 119 -1.81 -18.78 -1.97
C ASP A 119 -0.63 -17.85 -1.64
N ALA A 120 -0.90 -16.62 -1.19
CA ALA A 120 0.11 -15.67 -0.72
C ALA A 120 -0.51 -14.54 0.13
N LEU A 121 0.35 -13.79 0.83
CA LEU A 121 0.00 -12.59 1.59
C LEU A 121 0.80 -11.38 1.11
N VAL A 122 0.17 -10.21 1.14
CA VAL A 122 0.82 -8.89 1.06
C VAL A 122 0.55 -8.17 2.37
N ILE A 123 1.58 -7.61 2.98
CA ILE A 123 1.46 -7.03 4.32
C ILE A 123 2.20 -5.69 4.38
N ALA A 124 1.45 -4.61 4.70
CA ALA A 124 2.02 -3.36 5.16
C ALA A 124 2.04 -3.39 6.70
N THR A 125 3.14 -3.87 7.26
CA THR A 125 3.22 -4.25 8.67
C THR A 125 3.22 -3.04 9.62
N THR A 126 2.72 -3.24 10.83
CA THR A 126 2.89 -2.33 11.96
C THR A 126 4.32 -2.38 12.53
N GLY A 127 5.08 -3.43 12.21
CA GLY A 127 6.46 -3.62 12.64
C GLY A 127 6.64 -4.13 14.09
N ALA A 128 5.57 -4.41 14.82
CA ALA A 128 5.65 -4.64 16.27
C ALA A 128 5.88 -6.10 16.71
N ASP A 129 5.41 -7.09 15.95
CA ASP A 129 5.56 -8.50 16.32
C ASP A 129 6.22 -9.33 15.22
N ARG A 130 7.52 -9.55 15.36
CA ARG A 130 8.30 -10.38 14.45
C ARG A 130 7.89 -11.86 14.47
N SER A 131 7.37 -12.38 15.58
CA SER A 131 7.08 -13.81 15.77
C SER A 131 6.07 -14.35 14.75
N ILE A 132 5.17 -13.52 14.28
CA ILE A 132 4.20 -13.85 13.23
C ILE A 132 4.88 -14.13 11.91
N PHE A 133 5.86 -13.29 11.53
CA PHE A 133 6.60 -13.44 10.29
C PHE A 133 7.53 -14.65 10.33
N ASP A 134 8.15 -14.92 11.48
CA ASP A 134 8.94 -16.15 11.69
C ASP A 134 8.06 -17.41 11.50
N ARG A 135 6.79 -17.36 11.93
CA ARG A 135 5.82 -18.44 11.66
C ARG A 135 5.46 -18.57 10.19
N LEU A 136 5.27 -17.44 9.47
CA LEU A 136 5.03 -17.48 8.02
C LEU A 136 6.20 -18.13 7.29
N VAL A 137 7.44 -17.77 7.64
CA VAL A 137 8.66 -18.37 7.10
C VAL A 137 8.71 -19.87 7.41
N THR A 138 8.52 -20.27 8.67
CA THR A 138 8.55 -21.67 9.11
C THR A 138 7.49 -22.51 8.39
N ASN A 139 6.29 -21.96 8.20
CA ASN A 139 5.19 -22.63 7.51
C ASN A 139 5.28 -22.53 5.98
N ARG A 140 6.34 -21.89 5.45
CA ARG A 140 6.52 -21.63 4.01
C ARG A 140 5.32 -20.95 3.36
N THR A 141 4.63 -20.08 4.09
CA THR A 141 3.56 -19.26 3.56
C THR A 141 4.16 -18.12 2.74
N PRO A 142 3.91 -18.03 1.41
CA PRO A 142 4.45 -16.96 0.60
C PRO A 142 3.93 -15.61 1.06
N PHE A 143 4.81 -14.63 1.28
CA PHE A 143 4.40 -13.26 1.59
C PHE A 143 5.37 -12.22 1.03
N VAL A 144 4.85 -11.01 0.80
CA VAL A 144 5.59 -9.82 0.38
C VAL A 144 5.26 -8.70 1.35
N LEU A 145 6.28 -8.04 1.88
CA LEU A 145 6.12 -6.81 2.62
C LEU A 145 6.02 -5.63 1.63
N ILE A 146 5.15 -4.69 1.90
CA ILE A 146 5.02 -3.45 1.14
C ILE A 146 5.16 -2.25 2.07
N ASP A 147 5.68 -1.13 1.53
CA ASP A 147 5.83 0.14 2.24
C ASP A 147 6.76 0.07 3.46
N ARG A 148 6.61 -0.94 4.32
CA ARG A 148 7.33 -1.06 5.59
C ARG A 148 8.10 -2.36 5.67
N GLU A 149 9.36 -2.26 6.07
CA GLU A 149 10.26 -3.40 6.32
C GLU A 149 10.30 -3.76 7.81
N ILE A 150 10.68 -5.01 8.08
CA ILE A 150 11.02 -5.46 9.43
C ILE A 150 12.53 -5.67 9.48
N PRO A 151 13.25 -4.92 10.34
CA PRO A 151 14.70 -5.04 10.44
C PRO A 151 15.15 -6.48 10.73
N GLY A 152 16.08 -6.95 9.92
CA GLY A 152 16.66 -8.30 10.06
C GLY A 152 15.75 -9.47 9.64
N LEU A 153 14.58 -9.21 9.06
CA LEU A 153 13.75 -10.24 8.43
C LEU A 153 14.12 -10.35 6.95
N SER A 154 14.51 -11.56 6.51
CA SER A 154 14.69 -11.85 5.09
C SER A 154 13.33 -12.13 4.45
N ALA A 155 12.76 -11.13 3.79
CA ALA A 155 11.45 -11.21 3.13
C ALA A 155 11.49 -10.50 1.78
N ASN A 156 10.58 -10.84 0.87
CA ASN A 156 10.37 -10.00 -0.30
C ASN A 156 9.77 -8.66 0.12
N PHE A 157 10.26 -7.58 -0.46
CA PHE A 157 9.82 -6.23 -0.14
C PHE A 157 9.63 -5.41 -1.41
N VAL A 158 8.61 -4.56 -1.41
CA VAL A 158 8.37 -3.55 -2.44
C VAL A 158 8.00 -2.23 -1.76
N GLY A 159 8.77 -1.19 -2.01
CA GLY A 159 8.56 0.14 -1.43
C GLY A 159 9.34 1.20 -2.16
N ILE A 160 9.55 2.34 -1.50
CA ILE A 160 10.34 3.46 -2.03
C ILE A 160 11.61 3.67 -1.19
N ASP A 161 12.51 4.52 -1.70
CA ASP A 161 13.58 5.10 -0.87
C ASP A 161 12.99 6.22 0.02
N ASP A 162 12.58 5.86 1.23
CA ASP A 162 12.00 6.79 2.19
C ASP A 162 12.99 7.84 2.70
N GLU A 163 14.28 7.52 2.76
CA GLU A 163 15.31 8.50 3.11
C GLU A 163 15.42 9.56 2.01
N ALA A 164 15.42 9.14 0.75
CA ALA A 164 15.39 10.05 -0.39
C ALA A 164 14.12 10.91 -0.38
N ALA A 165 12.94 10.34 -0.04
CA ALA A 165 11.71 11.09 0.06
C ALA A 165 11.80 12.23 1.09
N GLY A 166 12.27 11.95 2.31
CA GLY A 166 12.48 12.96 3.35
C GLY A 166 13.51 14.00 2.98
N ARG A 167 14.63 13.56 2.37
CA ARG A 167 15.72 14.42 1.94
C ARG A 167 15.26 15.38 0.82
N VAL A 168 14.66 14.87 -0.24
CA VAL A 168 14.24 15.67 -1.41
C VAL A 168 13.16 16.68 -1.02
N ALA A 169 12.17 16.27 -0.22
CA ALA A 169 11.14 17.16 0.31
C ALA A 169 11.74 18.34 1.09
N THR A 170 12.70 18.05 1.96
CA THR A 170 13.35 19.08 2.80
C THR A 170 14.30 19.95 2.00
N GLU A 171 15.11 19.37 1.10
CA GLU A 171 15.99 20.14 0.19
C GLU A 171 15.17 21.11 -0.68
N HIS A 172 13.98 20.72 -1.15
CA HIS A 172 13.07 21.61 -1.89
C HIS A 172 12.66 22.83 -1.04
N LEU A 173 12.23 22.63 0.20
CA LEU A 173 11.88 23.74 1.09
C LEU A 173 13.07 24.67 1.35
N ILE A 174 14.28 24.12 1.52
CA ILE A 174 15.53 24.88 1.71
C ILE A 174 15.85 25.72 0.47
N GLN A 175 15.70 25.16 -0.74
CA GLN A 175 15.92 25.85 -2.01
C GLN A 175 14.98 27.04 -2.19
N LEU A 176 13.75 26.97 -1.63
CA LEU A 176 12.79 28.07 -1.60
C LEU A 176 13.13 29.14 -0.54
N GLY A 177 14.28 29.03 0.11
CA GLY A 177 14.74 30.00 1.12
C GLY A 177 14.19 29.74 2.52
N ARG A 178 13.44 28.65 2.74
CA ARG A 178 12.92 28.31 4.07
C ARG A 178 14.06 27.85 4.98
N ARG A 179 14.03 28.30 6.23
CA ARG A 179 15.13 28.07 7.20
C ARG A 179 14.68 27.39 8.48
N ARG A 180 13.41 27.53 8.83
CA ARG A 180 12.84 27.02 10.06
C ARG A 180 11.78 25.97 9.75
N ILE A 181 12.27 24.84 9.23
CA ILE A 181 11.43 23.77 8.68
C ILE A 181 10.98 22.84 9.81
N ALA A 182 9.67 22.73 10.01
CA ALA A 182 9.08 21.77 10.93
C ALA A 182 8.87 20.40 10.25
N HIS A 183 8.80 19.33 11.06
CA HIS A 183 8.46 18.00 10.61
C HIS A 183 7.39 17.37 11.49
N ILE A 184 6.25 16.99 10.90
CA ILE A 184 5.30 16.09 11.56
C ILE A 184 5.71 14.67 11.19
N ARG A 185 6.33 13.99 12.16
CA ARG A 185 6.96 12.70 11.99
C ARG A 185 5.96 11.55 12.16
N GLY A 186 6.13 10.47 11.40
CA GLY A 186 5.39 9.21 11.57
C GLY A 186 5.88 8.37 12.75
N ARG A 187 5.35 7.13 12.82
CA ARG A 187 5.76 6.12 13.82
C ARG A 187 7.26 5.79 13.74
N GLU A 188 7.74 5.12 14.79
CA GLU A 188 9.07 4.46 14.85
C GLU A 188 9.06 3.13 14.05
N ASN A 189 8.67 3.19 12.78
CA ASN A 189 8.78 2.09 11.80
C ASN A 189 9.78 2.48 10.71
N SER A 190 10.05 1.60 9.76
CA SER A 190 11.07 1.82 8.73
C SER A 190 10.85 3.11 7.94
N THR A 191 9.61 3.40 7.52
CA THR A 191 9.27 4.60 6.75
C THR A 191 9.42 5.87 7.59
N GLY A 192 8.87 5.89 8.82
CA GLY A 192 8.95 7.05 9.70
C GLY A 192 10.38 7.40 10.11
N VAL A 193 11.20 6.39 10.41
CA VAL A 193 12.61 6.58 10.75
C VAL A 193 13.38 7.10 9.54
N ARG A 194 13.25 6.47 8.37
CA ARG A 194 14.02 6.85 7.18
C ARG A 194 13.64 8.23 6.64
N ARG A 195 12.35 8.60 6.59
CA ARG A 195 11.93 9.96 6.19
C ARG A 195 12.49 11.01 7.13
N PHE A 196 12.51 10.74 8.44
CA PHE A 196 13.11 11.63 9.43
C PHE A 196 14.64 11.73 9.27
N GLU A 197 15.33 10.64 8.98
CA GLU A 197 16.77 10.67 8.67
C GLU A 197 17.05 11.52 7.44
N GLY A 198 16.27 11.38 6.38
CA GLY A 198 16.36 12.20 5.16
C GLY A 198 16.17 13.69 5.46
N TYR A 199 15.17 14.03 6.26
CA TYR A 199 14.92 15.40 6.73
C TYR A 199 16.15 15.95 7.48
N ARG A 200 16.72 15.20 8.45
CA ARG A 200 17.90 15.62 9.22
C ARG A 200 19.12 15.83 8.34
N LYS A 201 19.41 14.88 7.44
CA LYS A 201 20.53 14.97 6.51
C LYS A 201 20.44 16.20 5.59
N ALA A 202 19.23 16.55 5.13
CA ALA A 202 19.04 17.75 4.32
C ALA A 202 19.33 19.05 5.09
N LEU A 203 18.89 19.16 6.34
CA LEU A 203 19.20 20.30 7.21
C LEU A 203 20.70 20.40 7.45
N GLU A 204 21.35 19.31 7.84
CA GLU A 204 22.78 19.24 8.11
C GLU A 204 23.62 19.68 6.90
N LYS A 205 23.30 19.12 5.72
CA LYS A 205 23.96 19.47 4.46
C LYS A 205 23.84 20.95 4.09
N ALA A 206 22.72 21.58 4.47
CA ALA A 206 22.48 23.00 4.24
C ALA A 206 23.05 23.91 5.36
N GLY A 207 23.69 23.36 6.39
CA GLY A 207 24.18 24.11 7.55
C GLY A 207 23.05 24.73 8.39
N LEU A 208 21.85 24.15 8.36
CA LEU A 208 20.73 24.59 9.19
C LEU A 208 20.72 23.83 10.51
N GLU A 209 20.44 24.54 11.59
CA GLU A 209 20.36 23.94 12.91
C GLU A 209 19.13 23.02 13.02
N PHE A 210 19.35 21.79 13.48
CA PHE A 210 18.26 20.89 13.84
C PHE A 210 17.64 21.34 15.18
N CYS A 211 16.34 21.59 15.18
CA CYS A 211 15.59 22.00 16.35
C CYS A 211 14.55 20.93 16.70
N GLU A 212 14.76 20.24 17.83
CA GLU A 212 13.85 19.17 18.28
C GLU A 212 12.42 19.67 18.52
N ASP A 213 12.27 20.91 18.95
CA ASP A 213 10.98 21.58 19.16
C ASP A 213 10.13 21.75 17.88
N LEU A 214 10.74 21.62 16.72
CA LEU A 214 10.05 21.64 15.41
C LEU A 214 9.67 20.24 14.90
N VAL A 215 9.97 19.19 15.66
CA VAL A 215 9.60 17.82 15.29
C VAL A 215 8.49 17.32 16.20
N ILE A 216 7.34 17.02 15.61
CA ILE A 216 6.18 16.51 16.35
C ILE A 216 5.97 15.05 15.96
N PRO A 217 6.30 14.08 16.83
CA PRO A 217 6.02 12.66 16.57
C PRO A 217 4.53 12.36 16.68
N ARG A 218 4.03 11.49 15.82
CA ARG A 218 2.66 10.97 15.84
C ARG A 218 2.66 9.45 15.64
N SER A 219 1.72 8.78 16.33
CA SER A 219 1.32 7.41 16.07
C SER A 219 0.01 7.40 15.29
N ASN A 220 -0.42 6.26 14.76
CA ASN A 220 -1.69 6.09 14.05
C ASN A 220 -1.85 7.06 12.83
N VAL A 221 -0.72 7.35 12.20
CA VAL A 221 -0.63 8.34 11.11
C VAL A 221 -1.34 7.92 9.83
N ASP A 222 -1.74 6.65 9.70
CA ASP A 222 -2.48 6.15 8.55
C ASP A 222 -3.97 5.88 8.85
N VAL A 223 -4.39 5.97 10.12
CA VAL A 223 -5.78 5.76 10.54
C VAL A 223 -6.51 7.07 10.76
N ASP A 224 -5.91 8.02 11.50
CA ASP A 224 -6.55 9.29 11.89
C ASP A 224 -5.67 10.50 11.50
N SER A 225 -5.11 10.43 10.32
CA SER A 225 -4.05 11.32 9.83
C SER A 225 -4.43 12.78 9.87
N THR A 226 -5.60 13.15 9.37
CA THR A 226 -6.00 14.57 9.25
C THR A 226 -6.10 15.23 10.60
N ARG A 227 -6.77 14.59 11.58
CA ARG A 227 -6.85 15.10 12.94
C ARG A 227 -5.46 15.19 13.61
N MET A 228 -4.64 14.17 13.42
CA MET A 228 -3.25 14.15 13.97
C MET A 228 -2.39 15.27 13.39
N GLY A 229 -2.56 15.58 12.10
CA GLY A 229 -1.86 16.69 11.43
C GLY A 229 -2.28 18.06 11.97
N GLU A 230 -3.59 18.26 12.15
CA GLU A 230 -4.17 19.48 12.73
C GLU A 230 -3.67 19.71 14.16
N GLU A 231 -3.78 18.71 15.04
CA GLU A 231 -3.27 18.77 16.41
C GLU A 231 -1.77 19.06 16.47
N ALA A 232 -0.97 18.40 15.59
CA ALA A 232 0.46 18.64 15.52
C ALA A 232 0.79 20.07 15.11
N MET A 233 0.06 20.60 14.12
CA MET A 233 0.29 21.97 13.66
C MET A 233 -0.12 23.00 14.72
N HIS A 234 -1.20 22.79 15.46
CA HIS A 234 -1.55 23.66 16.60
C HIS A 234 -0.45 23.71 17.67
N LEU A 235 0.32 22.62 17.87
CA LEU A 235 1.49 22.65 18.76
C LEU A 235 2.65 23.46 18.16
N LEU A 236 2.90 23.32 16.85
CA LEU A 236 3.95 24.05 16.14
C LEU A 236 3.64 25.57 16.09
N LEU A 237 2.39 25.97 15.96
CA LEU A 237 1.97 27.38 15.95
C LEU A 237 2.16 28.07 17.30
N LYS A 238 2.35 27.34 18.39
CA LYS A 238 2.71 27.90 19.70
C LYS A 238 4.19 28.23 19.84
N ARG A 239 5.06 27.71 18.94
CA ARG A 239 6.50 27.97 18.97
C ARG A 239 6.84 29.37 18.53
N LYS A 240 7.89 29.94 19.09
CA LYS A 240 8.41 31.27 18.73
C LYS A 240 9.93 31.19 18.52
N PRO A 241 10.42 31.66 17.38
CA PRO A 241 9.69 32.09 16.18
C PRO A 241 8.91 30.94 15.53
N LEU A 242 7.88 31.25 14.72
CA LEU A 242 7.10 30.27 14.00
C LEU A 242 7.97 29.48 12.99
N PRO A 243 7.61 28.23 12.66
CA PRO A 243 8.18 27.58 11.48
C PRO A 243 7.76 28.33 10.21
N ASP A 244 8.63 28.38 9.21
CA ASP A 244 8.36 28.97 7.89
C ASP A 244 8.04 27.91 6.82
N ALA A 245 8.20 26.64 7.18
CA ALA A 245 7.79 25.50 6.35
C ALA A 245 7.49 24.26 7.20
N LEU A 246 6.75 23.33 6.57
CA LEU A 246 6.37 22.04 7.13
C LEU A 246 6.62 20.93 6.10
N PHE A 247 7.35 19.88 6.51
CA PHE A 247 7.31 18.57 5.88
C PHE A 247 6.45 17.63 6.73
N ALA A 248 5.33 17.16 6.18
CA ALA A 248 4.47 16.19 6.84
C ALA A 248 4.77 14.76 6.35
N TYR A 249 4.70 13.78 7.24
CA TYR A 249 4.98 12.37 6.96
C TYR A 249 4.14 11.83 5.79
N ASN A 250 2.85 12.18 5.72
CA ASN A 250 1.97 11.85 4.59
C ASN A 250 1.04 13.03 4.23
N ASP A 251 0.33 12.92 3.11
CA ASP A 251 -0.55 13.99 2.63
C ASP A 251 -1.75 14.24 3.53
N PRO A 252 -2.44 13.22 4.08
CA PRO A 252 -3.53 13.48 5.02
C PRO A 252 -3.10 14.24 6.28
N LEU A 253 -1.89 14.01 6.81
CA LEU A 253 -1.30 14.85 7.87
C LEU A 253 -1.06 16.28 7.40
N ALA A 254 -0.52 16.43 6.18
CA ALA A 254 -0.31 17.76 5.59
C ALA A 254 -1.62 18.53 5.47
N ILE A 255 -2.70 17.89 5.02
CA ILE A 255 -4.03 18.50 4.88
C ILE A 255 -4.56 18.96 6.23
N GLY A 256 -4.45 18.15 7.28
CA GLY A 256 -4.82 18.55 8.64
C GLY A 256 -4.00 19.74 9.13
N ALA A 257 -2.70 19.74 8.89
CA ALA A 257 -1.83 20.87 9.22
C ALA A 257 -2.20 22.14 8.45
N MET A 258 -2.57 22.03 7.17
CA MET A 258 -3.04 23.16 6.36
C MET A 258 -4.32 23.78 6.94
N ASN A 259 -5.26 22.98 7.43
CA ASN A 259 -6.45 23.47 8.10
C ASN A 259 -6.10 24.33 9.32
N ALA A 260 -5.24 23.84 10.21
CA ALA A 260 -4.78 24.59 11.38
C ALA A 260 -4.04 25.90 11.03
N ILE A 261 -3.28 25.92 9.92
CA ILE A 261 -2.62 27.12 9.40
C ILE A 261 -3.67 28.15 8.96
N PHE A 262 -4.69 27.71 8.21
CA PHE A 262 -5.78 28.60 7.77
C PHE A 262 -6.61 29.14 8.95
N GLU A 263 -6.91 28.29 9.95
CA GLU A 263 -7.63 28.72 11.17
C GLU A 263 -6.86 29.78 11.97
N ALA A 264 -5.52 29.69 11.94
CA ALA A 264 -4.64 30.70 12.56
C ALA A 264 -4.54 32.01 11.73
N GLY A 265 -5.25 32.13 10.60
CA GLY A 265 -5.20 33.31 9.72
C GLY A 265 -3.91 33.44 8.92
N LEU A 266 -3.10 32.37 8.84
CA LEU A 266 -1.83 32.35 8.10
C LEU A 266 -2.04 31.86 6.66
N ARG A 267 -1.12 32.23 5.78
CA ARG A 267 -1.19 31.95 4.35
C ARG A 267 -0.20 30.86 3.96
N ILE A 268 -0.63 29.99 3.06
CA ILE A 268 0.20 28.98 2.43
C ILE A 268 0.40 29.39 0.95
N PRO A 269 1.62 29.45 0.45
CA PRO A 269 2.92 29.17 1.10
C PRO A 269 3.58 30.40 1.74
N GLN A 270 2.96 31.59 1.71
CA GLN A 270 3.64 32.84 2.02
C GLN A 270 4.21 32.85 3.46
N ASP A 271 3.39 32.49 4.43
CA ASP A 271 3.78 32.44 5.83
C ASP A 271 4.38 31.07 6.22
N ILE A 272 3.77 29.96 5.76
CA ILE A 272 4.26 28.61 5.98
C ILE A 272 4.09 27.81 4.69
N ALA A 273 5.20 27.34 4.09
CA ALA A 273 5.16 26.41 2.98
C ALA A 273 4.89 24.98 3.49
N VAL A 274 4.08 24.20 2.77
CA VAL A 274 3.71 22.82 3.20
C VAL A 274 4.01 21.82 2.10
N ILE A 275 4.65 20.71 2.47
CA ILE A 275 4.88 19.57 1.60
C ILE A 275 4.50 18.28 2.31
N GLY A 276 3.81 17.38 1.60
CA GLY A 276 3.42 16.05 2.06
C GLY A 276 4.22 14.93 1.41
N CYS A 277 3.71 13.71 1.56
CA CYS A 277 4.24 12.51 0.92
C CYS A 277 3.10 11.53 0.64
N GLY A 278 2.89 11.22 -0.64
CA GLY A 278 1.77 10.38 -1.12
C GLY A 278 1.42 10.68 -2.56
N ASN A 279 1.35 11.96 -2.93
CA ASN A 279 0.83 12.47 -4.20
C ASN A 279 -0.57 11.92 -4.49
N LEU A 280 -1.47 12.10 -3.52
CA LEU A 280 -2.83 11.60 -3.61
C LEU A 280 -3.65 12.39 -4.64
N HIS A 281 -4.60 11.72 -5.29
CA HIS A 281 -5.37 12.28 -6.41
C HIS A 281 -6.13 13.57 -6.08
N TYR A 282 -6.47 13.81 -4.82
CA TYR A 282 -7.16 15.04 -4.38
C TYR A 282 -6.23 16.19 -3.99
N ASP A 283 -4.91 15.97 -3.91
CA ASP A 283 -3.94 17.03 -3.54
C ASP A 283 -3.98 18.23 -4.49
N ALA A 284 -4.25 17.97 -5.77
CA ALA A 284 -4.41 19.00 -6.79
C ALA A 284 -5.76 19.76 -6.71
N LEU A 285 -6.72 19.25 -5.93
CA LEU A 285 -8.08 19.77 -5.82
C LEU A 285 -8.30 20.59 -4.53
N LEU A 286 -7.29 20.67 -3.67
CA LEU A 286 -7.36 21.43 -2.44
C LEU A 286 -7.44 22.94 -2.71
N ARG A 287 -7.95 23.72 -1.75
CA ARG A 287 -7.99 25.18 -1.82
C ARG A 287 -6.62 25.80 -2.17
N VAL A 288 -5.55 25.23 -1.66
CA VAL A 288 -4.16 25.44 -2.08
C VAL A 288 -3.62 24.06 -2.44
N PRO A 289 -3.39 23.77 -3.73
CA PRO A 289 -2.87 22.48 -4.17
C PRO A 289 -1.58 22.07 -3.45
N LEU A 290 -1.57 20.85 -2.89
CA LEU A 290 -0.49 20.35 -2.04
C LEU A 290 0.68 19.81 -2.86
N SER A 291 1.87 20.35 -2.65
CA SER A 291 3.12 19.76 -3.08
C SER A 291 3.39 18.48 -2.30
N SER A 292 3.83 17.43 -2.97
CA SER A 292 3.98 16.13 -2.33
C SER A 292 5.09 15.30 -2.97
N MET A 293 5.65 14.38 -2.20
CA MET A 293 6.51 13.31 -2.71
C MET A 293 5.64 12.18 -3.25
N ASP A 294 5.74 11.88 -4.54
CA ASP A 294 5.08 10.73 -5.16
C ASP A 294 5.76 9.45 -4.75
N GLN A 295 5.04 8.59 -4.03
CA GLN A 295 5.50 7.29 -3.56
C GLN A 295 5.36 6.18 -4.61
N ARG A 296 4.92 6.49 -5.83
CA ARG A 296 4.74 5.48 -6.90
C ARG A 296 3.77 4.36 -6.52
N SER A 297 2.68 4.66 -5.81
CA SER A 297 1.70 3.69 -5.31
C SER A 297 1.21 2.70 -6.38
N ALA A 298 0.93 3.16 -7.58
CA ALA A 298 0.56 2.30 -8.70
C ALA A 298 1.66 1.30 -9.05
N GLN A 299 2.92 1.77 -9.16
CA GLN A 299 4.08 0.91 -9.46
C GLN A 299 4.38 -0.06 -8.31
N ILE A 300 4.21 0.36 -7.05
CA ILE A 300 4.32 -0.56 -5.90
C ILE A 300 3.32 -1.70 -6.09
N GLY A 301 2.07 -1.41 -6.44
CA GLY A 301 1.05 -2.43 -6.69
C GLY A 301 1.41 -3.39 -7.81
N GLU A 302 1.85 -2.89 -8.95
CA GLU A 302 2.28 -3.68 -10.11
C GLU A 302 3.47 -4.59 -9.77
N ARG A 303 4.53 -4.02 -9.18
CA ARG A 303 5.73 -4.79 -8.78
C ARG A 303 5.43 -5.83 -7.71
N THR A 304 4.55 -5.51 -6.76
CA THR A 304 4.08 -6.48 -5.76
C THR A 304 3.39 -7.66 -6.44
N ALA A 305 2.51 -7.42 -7.41
CA ALA A 305 1.85 -8.48 -8.14
C ALA A 305 2.84 -9.35 -8.95
N GLU A 306 3.84 -8.76 -9.59
CA GLU A 306 4.91 -9.49 -10.27
C GLU A 306 5.67 -10.44 -9.32
N VAL A 307 6.06 -9.92 -8.14
CA VAL A 307 6.76 -10.71 -7.12
C VAL A 307 5.88 -11.84 -6.63
N LEU A 308 4.61 -11.57 -6.31
CA LEU A 308 3.64 -12.58 -5.87
C LEU A 308 3.45 -13.71 -6.89
N LEU A 309 3.17 -13.35 -8.15
CA LEU A 309 2.91 -14.34 -9.21
C LEU A 309 4.14 -15.22 -9.48
N ARG A 310 5.34 -14.64 -9.39
CA ARG A 310 6.59 -15.39 -9.46
C ARG A 310 6.71 -16.39 -8.30
N MET A 311 6.44 -15.97 -7.06
CA MET A 311 6.49 -16.83 -5.87
C MET A 311 5.49 -17.99 -5.98
N ILE A 312 4.25 -17.70 -6.34
CA ILE A 312 3.18 -18.70 -6.48
C ILE A 312 3.49 -19.67 -7.63
N GLY A 313 4.11 -19.17 -8.72
CA GLY A 313 4.44 -19.99 -9.92
C GLY A 313 5.61 -20.96 -9.71
N SER A 314 6.46 -20.73 -8.74
CA SER A 314 7.66 -21.55 -8.49
C SER A 314 7.48 -22.49 -7.32
N ARG A 315 7.89 -23.75 -7.52
CA ARG A 315 7.99 -24.75 -6.42
C ARG A 315 9.37 -24.76 -5.74
N LYS A 316 10.33 -23.98 -6.29
CA LYS A 316 11.69 -23.90 -5.73
C LYS A 316 11.80 -22.68 -4.83
N GLU A 317 12.57 -22.82 -3.78
CA GLU A 317 12.99 -21.70 -2.94
C GLU A 317 13.68 -20.64 -3.82
N GLN A 318 13.18 -19.40 -3.78
CA GLN A 318 13.71 -18.30 -4.56
C GLN A 318 14.44 -17.33 -3.62
N GLN A 319 15.47 -16.68 -4.14
CA GLN A 319 16.09 -15.58 -3.42
C GLN A 319 15.06 -14.48 -3.18
N THR A 320 15.10 -13.88 -2.00
CA THR A 320 14.28 -12.71 -1.67
C THR A 320 14.62 -11.55 -2.60
N VAL A 321 13.61 -10.77 -2.95
CA VAL A 321 13.72 -9.63 -3.85
C VAL A 321 13.30 -8.37 -3.11
N ASN A 322 14.17 -7.36 -3.14
CA ASN A 322 13.87 -6.02 -2.68
C ASN A 322 13.72 -5.11 -3.89
N VAL A 323 12.53 -4.54 -4.06
CA VAL A 323 12.24 -3.55 -5.09
C VAL A 323 12.07 -2.21 -4.40
N ILE A 324 13.06 -1.33 -4.58
CA ILE A 324 13.06 0.02 -4.05
C ILE A 324 12.86 0.98 -5.23
N LEU A 325 11.75 1.72 -5.22
CA LEU A 325 11.43 2.70 -6.24
C LEU A 325 11.91 4.09 -5.81
N GLU A 326 12.37 4.89 -6.76
CA GLU A 326 12.75 6.27 -6.51
C GLU A 326 11.49 7.14 -6.37
N PRO A 327 11.32 7.86 -5.25
CA PRO A 327 10.23 8.82 -5.10
C PRO A 327 10.49 10.06 -5.97
N THR A 328 9.44 10.75 -6.39
CA THR A 328 9.58 12.00 -7.16
C THR A 328 8.82 13.13 -6.53
N LEU A 329 9.40 14.32 -6.59
CA LEU A 329 8.76 15.53 -6.11
C LEU A 329 7.72 16.04 -7.12
N VAL A 330 6.51 16.30 -6.65
CA VAL A 330 5.44 16.97 -7.39
C VAL A 330 5.18 18.32 -6.75
N VAL A 331 5.66 19.37 -7.40
CA VAL A 331 5.53 20.75 -6.92
C VAL A 331 4.15 21.31 -7.30
N ARG A 332 3.48 21.93 -6.30
CA ARG A 332 2.20 22.62 -6.44
C ARG A 332 2.20 23.92 -5.63
N GLU A 333 1.06 24.57 -5.51
CA GLU A 333 0.94 25.91 -4.93
C GLU A 333 1.32 25.98 -3.44
N SER A 334 1.23 24.88 -2.67
CA SER A 334 1.57 24.90 -1.24
C SER A 334 3.06 25.13 -0.95
N THR A 335 3.92 25.09 -1.97
CA THR A 335 5.35 25.44 -1.87
C THR A 335 5.78 26.48 -2.89
N SER A 336 5.14 26.54 -4.07
CA SER A 336 5.42 27.53 -5.12
C SER A 336 4.32 28.59 -5.09
N GLY A 337 4.54 29.69 -4.41
CA GLY A 337 3.63 30.84 -4.53
C GLY A 337 3.57 31.32 -5.98
N SER A 338 2.36 31.39 -6.55
CA SER A 338 2.11 32.09 -7.82
C SER A 338 2.35 33.60 -7.69
#